data_3ce89c730280a810670d3d4c238716b4
#
_entry.id   3ce89c730280a810670d3d4c238716b4
#
_cell.length_a   1.000
_cell.length_b   1.000
_cell.length_c   1.000
_cell.angle_alpha   90.00
_cell.angle_beta   90.00
_cell.angle_gamma   90.00
#
_symmetry.space_group_name_H-M   'P 1'
#
loop_
_entity.id
_entity.type
_entity.pdbx_description
1 polymer ?
#
loop_
_entity_poly.entity_id
_entity_poly.type
_entity_poly.pdbx_seq_one_letter_code
_entity_poly.pdbx_strand_id
1 'polypeptide(L)'
;MLRLRPFKLSDSLYLLSWFGDKKSFTMWSGGKFTYPLTKEQVEDYYHRFEEDEYGWIMTSLNEEGRPVGHLLMRMADYNKESIHFGFIIVDSNERGKGYGKEMVSLAAKYAFEILKVKRITLGVYDNNPSAHSCYKAVGFVDEEYNKKIFPYEDEKWGKFDMAYTFSS
;
A
#
# COMPACT_ATOMS: atom_id res chain seq x y z
N MET A 1 0.47 17.74 7.89
CA MET A 1 0.65 16.43 8.54
C MET A 1 -0.53 15.53 8.22
N LEU A 2 -0.26 14.30 7.78
CA LEU A 2 -1.31 13.33 7.48
C LEU A 2 -1.82 12.64 8.74
N ARG A 3 -3.04 12.10 8.65
CA ARG A 3 -3.63 11.23 9.67
C ARG A 3 -4.06 9.94 9.00
N LEU A 4 -3.93 8.83 9.69
CA LEU A 4 -4.46 7.54 9.25
C LEU A 4 -5.73 7.22 10.02
N ARG A 5 -6.72 6.67 9.31
CA ARG A 5 -7.90 6.04 9.92
C ARG A 5 -8.32 4.82 9.12
N PRO A 6 -9.15 3.94 9.68
CA PRO A 6 -9.71 2.85 8.90
C PRO A 6 -10.48 3.37 7.68
N PHE A 7 -10.37 2.65 6.58
CA PHE A 7 -11.09 2.94 5.35
C PHE A 7 -12.60 2.83 5.58
N LYS A 8 -13.35 3.79 5.03
CA LYS A 8 -14.81 3.77 5.00
C LYS A 8 -15.27 3.52 3.56
N LEU A 9 -16.42 2.90 3.41
CA LEU A 9 -16.93 2.64 2.06
C LEU A 9 -17.12 3.92 1.24
N SER A 10 -17.44 5.05 1.90
CA SER A 10 -17.50 6.37 1.24
C SER A 10 -16.16 6.84 0.67
N ASP A 11 -15.03 6.30 1.13
CA ASP A 11 -13.71 6.63 0.58
C ASP A 11 -13.51 6.06 -0.83
N SER A 12 -14.35 5.11 -1.24
CA SER A 12 -14.25 4.49 -2.57
C SER A 12 -14.33 5.50 -3.71
N LEU A 13 -15.08 6.59 -3.54
CA LEU A 13 -15.17 7.65 -4.55
C LEU A 13 -13.80 8.27 -4.83
N TYR A 14 -12.99 8.45 -3.80
CA TYR A 14 -11.64 8.98 -3.97
C TYR A 14 -10.71 7.95 -4.62
N LEU A 15 -10.71 6.73 -4.11
CA LEU A 15 -9.86 5.65 -4.64
C LEU A 15 -10.14 5.43 -6.13
N LEU A 16 -11.40 5.39 -6.54
CA LEU A 16 -11.79 5.24 -7.94
C LEU A 16 -11.27 6.37 -8.84
N SER A 17 -11.06 7.56 -8.29
CA SER A 17 -10.62 8.73 -9.05
C SER A 17 -9.10 8.84 -9.23
N TRP A 18 -8.31 8.00 -8.52
CA TRP A 18 -6.86 8.15 -8.48
C TRP A 18 -6.11 7.44 -9.61
N PHE A 19 -6.78 6.67 -10.43
CA PHE A 19 -6.14 5.91 -11.50
C PHE A 19 -6.50 6.49 -12.87
N GLY A 20 -5.51 7.04 -13.57
CA GLY A 20 -5.68 7.62 -14.88
C GLY A 20 -5.38 6.67 -16.04
N ASP A 21 -4.66 5.56 -15.78
CA ASP A 21 -4.26 4.61 -16.81
C ASP A 21 -4.13 3.19 -16.26
N LYS A 22 -4.21 2.23 -17.19
CA LYS A 22 -4.16 0.80 -16.85
C LYS A 22 -2.82 0.37 -16.27
N LYS A 23 -1.72 0.93 -16.76
CA LYS A 23 -0.38 0.52 -16.31
C LYS A 23 -0.15 0.90 -14.85
N SER A 24 -0.45 2.15 -14.48
CA SER A 24 -0.34 2.62 -13.09
C SER A 24 -1.28 1.83 -12.18
N PHE A 25 -2.50 1.56 -12.63
CA PHE A 25 -3.45 0.74 -11.91
C PHE A 25 -2.91 -0.67 -11.67
N THR A 26 -2.30 -1.27 -12.68
CA THR A 26 -1.75 -2.63 -12.56
C THR A 26 -0.55 -2.67 -11.63
N MET A 27 0.31 -1.63 -11.65
CA MET A 27 1.40 -1.51 -10.68
C MET A 27 0.90 -1.47 -9.24
N TRP A 28 -0.22 -0.80 -9.00
CA TRP A 28 -0.84 -0.72 -7.68
C TRP A 28 -1.50 -2.04 -7.27
N SER A 29 -2.29 -2.63 -8.17
CA SER A 29 -3.13 -3.78 -7.85
C SER A 29 -2.41 -5.11 -7.91
N GLY A 30 -1.29 -5.21 -8.62
CA GLY A 30 -0.59 -6.47 -8.81
C GLY A 30 -1.45 -7.56 -9.45
N GLY A 31 -2.42 -7.18 -10.28
CA GLY A 31 -3.33 -8.10 -10.92
C GLY A 31 -4.50 -8.57 -10.04
N LYS A 32 -4.61 -8.04 -8.82
CA LYS A 32 -5.68 -8.43 -7.87
C LYS A 32 -7.03 -7.77 -8.16
N PHE A 33 -7.04 -6.70 -8.95
CA PHE A 33 -8.25 -6.03 -9.42
C PHE A 33 -8.22 -5.96 -10.93
N THR A 34 -9.40 -5.81 -11.55
CA THR A 34 -9.57 -5.66 -13.00
C THR A 34 -9.71 -4.18 -13.34
N TYR A 35 -8.98 -3.72 -14.36
CA TYR A 35 -9.08 -2.34 -14.84
C TYR A 35 -10.28 -2.20 -15.81
N PRO A 36 -11.09 -1.14 -15.71
CA PRO A 36 -11.03 -0.10 -14.68
C PRO A 36 -11.57 -0.56 -13.33
N LEU A 37 -11.06 0.03 -12.26
CA LEU A 37 -11.57 -0.25 -10.92
C LEU A 37 -13.03 0.17 -10.83
N THR A 38 -13.88 -0.70 -10.28
CA THR A 38 -15.31 -0.45 -10.14
C THR A 38 -15.71 -0.37 -8.67
N LYS A 39 -16.86 0.26 -8.42
CA LYS A 39 -17.42 0.34 -7.08
C LYS A 39 -17.63 -1.06 -6.47
N GLU A 40 -18.15 -2.01 -7.28
CA GLU A 40 -18.37 -3.38 -6.82
C GLU A 40 -17.07 -4.05 -6.38
N GLN A 41 -15.99 -3.86 -7.13
CA GLN A 41 -14.69 -4.42 -6.73
C GLN A 41 -14.22 -3.84 -5.40
N VAL A 42 -14.42 -2.55 -5.16
CA VAL A 42 -14.03 -1.91 -3.89
C VAL A 42 -14.91 -2.38 -2.75
N GLU A 43 -16.22 -2.54 -2.99
CA GLU A 43 -17.15 -3.08 -2.00
C GLU A 43 -16.77 -4.50 -1.58
N ASP A 44 -16.48 -5.38 -2.54
CA ASP A 44 -16.05 -6.75 -2.27
C ASP A 44 -14.74 -6.77 -1.45
N TYR A 45 -13.80 -5.93 -1.81
CA TYR A 45 -12.55 -5.75 -1.10
C TYR A 45 -12.78 -5.27 0.34
N TYR A 46 -13.63 -4.26 0.52
CA TYR A 46 -14.00 -3.72 1.83
C TYR A 46 -14.62 -4.81 2.71
N HIS A 47 -15.62 -5.54 2.21
CA HIS A 47 -16.32 -6.58 2.98
C HIS A 47 -15.39 -7.75 3.32
N ARG A 48 -14.48 -8.09 2.43
CA ARG A 48 -13.49 -9.13 2.71
C ARG A 48 -12.64 -8.78 3.93
N PHE A 49 -12.23 -7.54 4.06
CA PHE A 49 -11.37 -7.11 5.17
C PHE A 49 -12.16 -6.71 6.42
N GLU A 50 -13.47 -6.48 6.34
CA GLU A 50 -14.31 -6.36 7.53
C GLU A 50 -14.32 -7.65 8.36
N GLU A 51 -14.24 -8.78 7.69
CA GLU A 51 -14.30 -10.10 8.33
C GLU A 51 -12.90 -10.65 8.66
N ASP A 52 -11.86 -10.01 8.19
CA ASP A 52 -10.48 -10.46 8.40
C ASP A 52 -9.94 -9.93 9.72
N GLU A 53 -9.59 -10.84 10.63
CA GLU A 53 -9.04 -10.49 11.95
C GLU A 53 -7.58 -10.01 11.87
N TYR A 54 -6.92 -10.20 10.74
CA TYR A 54 -5.48 -9.96 10.58
C TYR A 54 -5.16 -8.97 9.48
N GLY A 55 -6.14 -8.17 9.07
CA GLY A 55 -5.95 -7.19 8.03
C GLY A 55 -6.83 -5.97 8.19
N TRP A 56 -6.30 -4.81 7.81
CA TRP A 56 -6.99 -3.52 7.93
C TRP A 56 -6.72 -2.67 6.71
N ILE A 57 -7.78 -2.13 6.14
CA ILE A 57 -7.68 -1.15 5.06
C ILE A 57 -7.64 0.24 5.70
N MET A 58 -6.66 1.05 5.29
CA MET A 58 -6.44 2.37 5.88
C MET A 58 -6.55 3.47 4.83
N THR A 59 -7.05 4.62 5.27
CA THR A 59 -7.09 5.86 4.48
C THR A 59 -6.23 6.90 5.16
N SER A 60 -5.40 7.61 4.38
CA SER A 60 -4.70 8.78 4.89
C SER A 60 -5.47 10.05 4.52
N LEU A 61 -5.55 10.97 5.47
CA LEU A 61 -6.25 12.24 5.33
C LEU A 61 -5.26 13.39 5.41
N ASN A 62 -5.47 14.41 4.59
CA ASN A 62 -4.73 15.68 4.71
C ASN A 62 -5.26 16.51 5.89
N GLU A 63 -4.70 17.70 6.09
CA GLU A 63 -5.09 18.57 7.21
C GLU A 63 -6.56 19.01 7.16
N GLU A 64 -7.15 19.05 5.97
CA GLU A 64 -8.57 19.40 5.77
C GLU A 64 -9.49 18.18 5.93
N GLY A 65 -8.95 17.01 6.21
CA GLY A 65 -9.73 15.79 6.38
C GLY A 65 -10.12 15.11 5.06
N ARG A 66 -9.49 15.49 3.94
CA ARG A 66 -9.76 14.87 2.65
C ARG A 66 -8.89 13.62 2.46
N PRO A 67 -9.48 12.52 1.98
CA PRO A 67 -8.69 11.34 1.63
C PRO A 67 -7.66 11.64 0.53
N VAL A 68 -6.40 11.31 0.79
CA VAL A 68 -5.28 11.52 -0.14
C VAL A 68 -4.43 10.28 -0.34
N GLY A 69 -4.70 9.20 0.37
CA GLY A 69 -3.92 7.98 0.23
C GLY A 69 -4.65 6.76 0.76
N HIS A 70 -4.15 5.60 0.34
CA HIS A 70 -4.72 4.29 0.64
C HIS A 70 -3.60 3.30 0.91
N LEU A 71 -3.83 2.39 1.85
CA LEU A 71 -2.87 1.37 2.23
C LEU A 71 -3.62 0.19 2.83
N LEU A 72 -3.21 -1.03 2.48
CA LEU A 72 -3.67 -2.25 3.12
C LEU A 72 -2.57 -2.77 4.05
N MET A 73 -2.92 -3.02 5.30
CA MET A 73 -2.10 -3.74 6.26
C MET A 73 -2.74 -5.13 6.42
N ARG A 74 -2.03 -6.20 6.09
CA ARG A 74 -2.62 -7.54 6.08
C ARG A 74 -1.66 -8.61 6.55
N MET A 75 -2.23 -9.80 6.79
CA MET A 75 -1.48 -10.98 7.20
C MET A 75 -0.65 -10.73 8.47
N ALA A 76 -1.25 -10.03 9.44
CA ALA A 76 -0.63 -9.87 10.75
C ALA A 76 -0.43 -11.26 11.37
N ASP A 77 0.80 -11.58 11.70
CA ASP A 77 1.17 -12.85 12.30
C ASP A 77 1.90 -12.56 13.61
N TYR A 78 1.19 -12.70 14.71
CA TYR A 78 1.72 -12.35 16.02
C TYR A 78 2.73 -13.38 16.54
N ASN A 79 2.75 -14.59 15.98
CA ASN A 79 3.76 -15.59 16.31
C ASN A 79 5.09 -15.28 15.63
N LYS A 80 5.03 -14.87 14.36
CA LYS A 80 6.21 -14.43 13.60
C LYS A 80 6.52 -12.95 13.80
N GLU A 81 5.66 -12.22 14.48
CA GLU A 81 5.76 -10.79 14.71
C GLU A 81 5.94 -9.99 13.41
N SER A 82 5.14 -10.33 12.40
CA SER A 82 5.23 -9.74 11.06
C SER A 82 3.88 -9.26 10.52
N ILE A 83 3.93 -8.32 9.57
CA ILE A 83 2.77 -7.83 8.84
C ILE A 83 3.20 -7.45 7.42
N HIS A 84 2.27 -7.49 6.47
CA HIS A 84 2.53 -7.14 5.07
C HIS A 84 1.74 -5.89 4.69
N PHE A 85 2.39 -4.94 4.01
CA PHE A 85 1.74 -3.75 3.45
C PHE A 85 1.51 -3.94 1.95
N GLY A 86 0.36 -3.54 1.48
CA GLY A 86 0.02 -3.64 0.07
C GLY A 86 -0.94 -2.53 -0.38
N PHE A 87 -1.20 -2.50 -1.67
CA PHE A 87 -2.13 -1.55 -2.30
C PHE A 87 -1.87 -0.09 -1.88
N ILE A 88 -0.59 0.30 -1.83
CA ILE A 88 -0.15 1.63 -1.39
C ILE A 88 -0.29 2.61 -2.56
N ILE A 89 -1.07 3.68 -2.36
CA ILE A 89 -1.22 4.73 -3.35
C ILE A 89 -1.51 6.07 -2.68
N VAL A 90 -1.01 7.14 -3.29
CA VAL A 90 -1.33 8.52 -2.95
C VAL A 90 -2.00 9.15 -4.16
N ASP A 91 -2.99 10.00 -3.91
CA ASP A 91 -3.67 10.80 -4.94
C ASP A 91 -2.62 11.43 -5.88
N SER A 92 -2.75 11.19 -7.19
CA SER A 92 -1.79 11.66 -8.18
C SER A 92 -1.66 13.20 -8.20
N ASN A 93 -2.71 13.92 -7.81
CA ASN A 93 -2.69 15.39 -7.70
C ASN A 93 -1.94 15.88 -6.47
N GLU A 94 -1.63 15.00 -5.53
CA GLU A 94 -0.93 15.32 -4.28
C GLU A 94 0.51 14.79 -4.25
N ARG A 95 1.02 14.33 -5.38
CA ARG A 95 2.41 13.83 -5.47
C ARG A 95 3.40 14.98 -5.35
N GLY A 96 4.62 14.65 -4.91
CA GLY A 96 5.68 15.64 -4.70
C GLY A 96 5.60 16.37 -3.36
N LYS A 97 4.62 16.05 -2.50
CA LYS A 97 4.45 16.66 -1.18
C LYS A 97 5.00 15.78 -0.04
N GLY A 98 5.56 14.63 -0.35
CA GLY A 98 6.07 13.69 0.66
C GLY A 98 4.99 12.85 1.34
N TYR A 99 3.77 12.83 0.81
CA TYR A 99 2.65 12.11 1.43
C TYR A 99 2.83 10.60 1.45
N GLY A 100 3.44 10.03 0.41
CA GLY A 100 3.71 8.59 0.38
C GLY A 100 4.63 8.15 1.51
N LYS A 101 5.72 8.88 1.70
CA LYS A 101 6.67 8.62 2.79
C LYS A 101 6.01 8.80 4.16
N GLU A 102 5.25 9.88 4.34
CA GLU A 102 4.57 10.15 5.59
C GLU A 102 3.52 9.08 5.92
N MET A 103 2.71 8.68 4.94
CA MET A 103 1.68 7.66 5.12
C MET A 103 2.28 6.31 5.51
N VAL A 104 3.30 5.86 4.79
CA VAL A 104 3.95 4.57 5.08
C VAL A 104 4.69 4.63 6.42
N SER A 105 5.28 5.77 6.77
CA SER A 105 5.92 5.96 8.09
C SER A 105 4.91 5.88 9.22
N LEU A 106 3.73 6.48 9.07
CA LEU A 106 2.66 6.40 10.06
C LEU A 106 2.17 4.96 10.23
N ALA A 107 1.98 4.25 9.12
CA ALA A 107 1.56 2.85 9.17
C ALA A 107 2.61 1.96 9.83
N ALA A 108 3.90 2.19 9.55
CA ALA A 108 4.99 1.47 10.18
C ALA A 108 5.05 1.73 11.68
N LYS A 109 4.88 2.98 12.09
CA LYS A 109 4.83 3.35 13.50
C LYS A 109 3.69 2.63 14.22
N TYR A 110 2.51 2.59 13.62
CA TYR A 110 1.37 1.86 14.17
C TYR A 110 1.68 0.35 14.30
N ALA A 111 2.26 -0.24 13.27
CA ALA A 111 2.60 -1.65 13.28
C ALA A 111 3.60 -1.99 14.38
N PHE A 112 4.64 -1.20 14.54
CA PHE A 112 5.67 -1.44 15.57
C PHE A 112 5.19 -1.11 16.99
N GLU A 113 4.52 0.02 17.16
CA GLU A 113 4.18 0.53 18.51
C GLU A 113 2.87 -0.03 19.06
N ILE A 114 1.87 -0.22 18.20
CA ILE A 114 0.53 -0.66 18.61
C ILE A 114 0.35 -2.15 18.39
N LEU A 115 0.61 -2.63 17.18
CA LEU A 115 0.47 -4.07 16.88
C LEU A 115 1.64 -4.88 17.42
N LYS A 116 2.75 -4.23 17.78
CA LYS A 116 3.96 -4.87 18.35
C LYS A 116 4.58 -5.92 17.45
N VAL A 117 4.43 -5.77 16.15
CA VAL A 117 5.20 -6.57 15.20
C VAL A 117 6.64 -6.03 15.13
N LYS A 118 7.55 -6.85 14.66
CA LYS A 118 8.97 -6.50 14.52
C LYS A 118 9.42 -6.43 13.08
N ARG A 119 8.60 -6.89 12.15
CA ARG A 119 8.94 -6.99 10.75
C ARG A 119 7.74 -6.59 9.88
N ILE A 120 7.97 -5.66 8.97
CA ILE A 120 6.98 -5.24 7.97
C ILE A 120 7.56 -5.59 6.60
N THR A 121 6.76 -6.22 5.73
CA THR A 121 7.16 -6.54 4.37
C THR A 121 6.28 -5.82 3.36
N LEU A 122 6.79 -5.59 2.17
CA LEU A 122 6.04 -5.12 1.02
C LEU A 122 6.75 -5.52 -0.27
N GLY A 123 6.06 -5.41 -1.39
CA GLY A 123 6.64 -5.61 -2.70
C GLY A 123 6.50 -4.35 -3.55
N VAL A 124 7.44 -4.13 -4.46
CA VAL A 124 7.39 -3.03 -5.41
C VAL A 124 7.97 -3.47 -6.75
N TYR A 125 7.28 -3.13 -7.84
CA TYR A 125 7.76 -3.46 -9.18
C TYR A 125 8.94 -2.57 -9.57
N ASP A 126 9.87 -3.13 -10.35
CA ASP A 126 11.11 -2.45 -10.73
C ASP A 126 10.90 -1.28 -11.69
N ASN A 127 9.73 -1.19 -12.32
CA ASN A 127 9.34 -0.05 -13.14
C ASN A 127 8.67 1.07 -12.34
N ASN A 128 8.71 1.01 -11.00
CA ASN A 128 8.20 2.04 -10.10
C ASN A 128 9.31 2.54 -9.18
N PRO A 129 10.33 3.23 -9.72
CA PRO A 129 11.48 3.68 -8.94
C PRO A 129 11.10 4.72 -7.87
N SER A 130 10.07 5.49 -8.11
CA SER A 130 9.58 6.48 -7.14
C SER A 130 9.10 5.81 -5.86
N ALA A 131 8.30 4.77 -5.97
CA ALA A 131 7.83 4.01 -4.79
C ALA A 131 9.00 3.30 -4.10
N HIS A 132 9.88 2.69 -4.88
CA HIS A 132 11.06 1.99 -4.35
C HIS A 132 11.92 2.94 -3.50
N SER A 133 12.21 4.14 -4.02
CA SER A 133 12.98 5.16 -3.28
C SER A 133 12.23 5.65 -2.05
N CYS A 134 10.91 5.81 -2.15
CA CYS A 134 10.05 6.20 -1.04
C CYS A 134 10.15 5.21 0.11
N TYR A 135 10.05 3.91 -0.17
CA TYR A 135 10.12 2.87 0.85
C TYR A 135 11.49 2.79 1.50
N LYS A 136 12.55 2.95 0.70
CA LYS A 136 13.92 3.03 1.26
C LYS A 136 14.06 4.21 2.23
N ALA A 137 13.49 5.35 1.88
CA ALA A 137 13.53 6.54 2.73
C ALA A 137 12.77 6.35 4.05
N VAL A 138 11.75 5.50 4.07
CA VAL A 138 11.04 5.14 5.31
C VAL A 138 11.87 4.24 6.20
N GLY A 139 12.65 3.31 5.63
CA GLY A 139 13.47 2.36 6.37
C GLY A 139 13.44 0.94 5.83
N PHE A 140 12.72 0.71 4.73
CA PHE A 140 12.69 -0.59 4.07
C PHE A 140 14.00 -0.85 3.33
N VAL A 141 14.44 -2.11 3.31
CA VAL A 141 15.60 -2.56 2.56
C VAL A 141 15.20 -3.68 1.62
N ASP A 142 15.90 -3.80 0.50
CA ASP A 142 15.67 -4.90 -0.44
C ASP A 142 16.17 -6.21 0.18
N GLU A 143 15.33 -7.23 0.15
CA GLU A 143 15.70 -8.59 0.59
C GLU A 143 15.82 -9.54 -0.58
N GLU A 144 14.97 -9.40 -1.59
CA GLU A 144 14.97 -10.26 -2.76
C GLU A 144 14.55 -9.48 -3.99
N TYR A 145 15.13 -9.83 -5.14
CA TYR A 145 14.71 -9.30 -6.43
C TYR A 145 14.37 -10.46 -7.36
N ASN A 146 13.14 -10.44 -7.86
CA ASN A 146 12.64 -11.45 -8.80
C ASN A 146 12.52 -10.83 -10.18
N LYS A 147 13.48 -11.15 -11.06
CA LYS A 147 13.53 -10.58 -12.41
C LYS A 147 12.40 -11.15 -13.28
N LYS A 148 11.69 -10.25 -13.99
CA LYS A 148 10.68 -10.64 -15.00
C LYS A 148 9.59 -11.57 -14.45
N ILE A 149 9.16 -11.35 -13.22
CA ILE A 149 8.19 -12.24 -12.56
C ILE A 149 6.73 -11.94 -12.92
N PHE A 150 6.42 -10.71 -13.33
CA PHE A 150 5.05 -10.27 -13.57
C PHE A 150 4.84 -9.89 -15.03
N PRO A 151 4.00 -10.64 -15.79
CA PRO A 151 3.70 -10.31 -17.19
C PRO A 151 2.67 -9.18 -17.27
N TYR A 152 2.95 -8.19 -18.12
CA TYR A 152 2.03 -7.12 -18.46
C TYR A 152 2.13 -6.83 -19.96
N GLU A 153 1.11 -7.21 -20.72
CA GLU A 153 1.09 -7.10 -22.18
C GLU A 153 2.36 -7.77 -22.78
N ASP A 154 3.20 -7.02 -23.48
CA ASP A 154 4.46 -7.51 -24.04
C ASP A 154 5.67 -7.28 -23.10
N GLU A 155 5.41 -6.73 -21.90
CA GLU A 155 6.44 -6.46 -20.89
C GLU A 155 6.47 -7.58 -19.84
N LYS A 156 7.58 -7.70 -19.14
CA LYS A 156 7.70 -8.55 -17.95
C LYS A 156 8.41 -7.73 -16.87
N TRP A 157 7.68 -7.44 -15.81
CA TRP A 157 8.21 -6.63 -14.71
C TRP A 157 8.94 -7.50 -13.68
N GLY A 158 10.05 -6.97 -13.16
CA GLY A 158 10.67 -7.52 -11.97
C GLY A 158 10.03 -6.94 -10.73
N LYS A 159 10.32 -7.55 -9.58
CA LYS A 159 9.74 -7.15 -8.30
C LYS A 159 10.79 -7.23 -7.21
N PHE A 160 10.91 -6.17 -6.42
CA PHE A 160 11.69 -6.16 -5.18
C PHE A 160 10.77 -6.55 -4.03
N ASP A 161 11.21 -7.52 -3.22
CA ASP A 161 10.62 -7.78 -1.92
C ASP A 161 11.44 -7.06 -0.88
N MET A 162 10.79 -6.20 -0.11
CA MET A 162 11.44 -5.32 0.85
C MET A 162 10.93 -5.61 2.26
N ALA A 163 11.77 -5.30 3.25
CA ALA A 163 11.39 -5.43 4.65
C ALA A 163 11.92 -4.26 5.48
N TYR A 164 11.15 -3.91 6.52
CA TYR A 164 11.54 -2.95 7.54
C TYR A 164 11.49 -3.67 8.88
N THR A 165 12.64 -3.81 9.51
CA THR A 165 12.76 -4.51 10.79
C THR A 165 12.90 -3.49 11.92
N PHE A 166 12.10 -3.66 12.97
CA PHE A 166 12.16 -2.79 14.14
C PHE A 166 13.52 -2.94 14.84
N SER A 167 14.14 -1.82 15.12
CA SER A 167 15.35 -1.78 15.94
C SER A 167 15.05 -1.01 17.23
N SER A 168 15.19 -1.70 18.33
CA SER A 168 14.98 -1.13 19.66
C SER A 168 16.12 -0.19 20.07
#